data_7b275a38625cf9a54eff3a0b9e00b041
#
_entry.id   7b275a38625cf9a54eff3a0b9e00b041
#
_cell.length_a   1.000
_cell.length_b   1.000
_cell.length_c   1.000
_cell.angle_alpha   90.00
_cell.angle_beta   90.00
_cell.angle_gamma   90.00
#
_symmetry.space_group_name_H-M   'P 1'
#
loop_
_entity.id
_entity.type
_entity.pdbx_description
1 polymer ?
#
loop_
_entity_poly.entity_id
_entity_poly.type
_entity_poly.pdbx_seq_one_letter_code
_entity_poly.pdbx_strand_id
1 'polypeptide(L)'
;MEVRKLESGSRAWQAMPGEHYMASNGERSGVWRNRGRPPQKLLGTGFTSEGMDESKPFRRMPDSYHKSVAWIFDGVEDELIGDFGLAAGGAAGIEIDRYDLTLGTPPHARILASSEGHSDNYPVVSEEIAFNFPGQGGTQDHRVRADMTYFTTPNNGAVWSPSSIAWGQALPWNEAENNVSTVMANVLDAFSKPGPLPGSEYDAEEKHWR
;
A
#
# COMPACT_ATOMS: atom_id res chain seq x y z
N MET A 1 -0.94 -23.36 13.79
CA MET A 1 -1.55 -22.01 13.72
C MET A 1 -3.05 -22.24 13.80
N GLU A 2 -3.70 -21.79 14.86
CA GLU A 2 -5.14 -21.88 15.00
C GLU A 2 -5.76 -20.59 14.48
N VAL A 3 -6.53 -20.68 13.41
CA VAL A 3 -7.33 -19.55 12.90
C VAL A 3 -8.73 -19.74 13.46
N ARG A 4 -9.08 -18.96 14.47
CA ARG A 4 -10.46 -18.88 14.94
C ARG A 4 -11.11 -17.65 14.27
N LYS A 5 -12.10 -17.90 13.46
CA LYS A 5 -13.05 -16.88 13.08
C LYS A 5 -13.84 -16.56 14.33
N LEU A 6 -13.59 -15.42 14.93
CA LEU A 6 -14.41 -14.95 16.04
C LEU A 6 -15.84 -14.81 15.54
N GLU A 7 -16.71 -15.57 16.15
CA GLU A 7 -18.14 -15.34 15.99
C GLU A 7 -18.46 -13.96 16.51
N SER A 8 -19.29 -13.33 15.84
CA SER A 8 -19.71 -11.98 16.01
C SER A 8 -18.75 -10.98 15.35
N GLY A 9 -18.87 -10.92 14.07
CA GLY A 9 -18.52 -9.73 13.35
C GLY A 9 -19.09 -8.43 13.97
N SER A 10 -20.01 -8.54 14.89
CA SER A 10 -20.55 -7.42 15.64
C SER A 10 -19.59 -6.81 16.66
N ARG A 11 -18.54 -7.52 17.09
CA ARG A 11 -17.62 -6.96 18.09
C ARG A 11 -16.28 -6.54 17.54
N ALA A 12 -15.86 -7.01 16.39
CA ALA A 12 -14.69 -6.47 15.70
C ALA A 12 -14.86 -4.97 15.40
N TRP A 13 -16.07 -4.53 15.17
CA TRP A 13 -16.46 -3.14 14.94
C TRP A 13 -16.53 -2.27 16.19
N GLN A 14 -16.59 -2.89 17.36
CA GLN A 14 -16.79 -2.20 18.64
C GLN A 14 -15.63 -2.37 19.60
N ALA A 15 -14.60 -3.11 19.21
CA ALA A 15 -13.42 -3.24 20.02
C ALA A 15 -12.67 -1.91 20.03
N MET A 16 -12.37 -1.41 21.22
CA MET A 16 -11.51 -0.26 21.37
C MET A 16 -10.09 -0.58 20.89
N PRO A 17 -9.32 0.39 20.39
CA PRO A 17 -7.92 0.17 20.07
C PRO A 17 -7.20 -0.52 21.24
N GLY A 18 -6.59 -1.69 20.96
CA GLY A 18 -5.92 -2.49 21.97
C GLY A 18 -6.81 -3.50 22.72
N GLU A 19 -8.11 -3.53 22.51
CA GLU A 19 -8.94 -4.63 22.98
C GLU A 19 -8.69 -5.88 22.17
N HIS A 20 -8.55 -6.98 22.87
CA HIS A 20 -8.30 -8.28 22.26
C HIS A 20 -9.20 -9.33 22.84
N TYR A 21 -9.68 -10.22 22.00
CA TYR A 21 -10.26 -11.45 22.48
C TYR A 21 -9.14 -12.40 22.90
N MET A 22 -9.31 -12.98 24.07
CA MET A 22 -8.40 -14.02 24.54
C MET A 22 -8.73 -15.33 23.84
N ALA A 23 -7.73 -15.93 23.22
CA ALA A 23 -7.84 -17.33 22.82
C ALA A 23 -7.92 -18.22 24.07
N SER A 24 -8.39 -19.46 23.93
CA SER A 24 -8.50 -20.40 25.06
C SER A 24 -7.17 -20.70 25.76
N ASN A 25 -6.06 -20.44 25.11
CA ASN A 25 -4.70 -20.55 25.65
C ASN A 25 -4.14 -19.23 26.23
N GLY A 26 -4.97 -18.20 26.35
CA GLY A 26 -4.58 -16.89 26.87
C GLY A 26 -3.88 -15.97 25.88
N GLU A 27 -3.66 -16.39 24.63
CA GLU A 27 -3.10 -15.53 23.62
C GLU A 27 -4.11 -14.47 23.16
N ARG A 28 -3.60 -13.25 22.97
CA ARG A 28 -4.40 -12.17 22.44
C ARG A 28 -4.69 -12.40 20.95
N SER A 29 -5.93 -12.20 20.55
CA SER A 29 -6.35 -12.16 19.16
C SER A 29 -6.41 -10.70 18.66
N GLY A 30 -6.91 -10.47 17.48
CA GLY A 30 -7.03 -9.16 16.86
C GLY A 30 -6.17 -9.02 15.62
N VAL A 31 -6.08 -7.83 15.07
CA VAL A 31 -5.28 -7.59 13.86
C VAL A 31 -3.79 -7.71 14.17
N TRP A 32 -3.02 -8.02 13.14
CA TRP A 32 -1.58 -8.25 13.24
C TRP A 32 -0.81 -7.08 13.87
N ARG A 33 -1.25 -5.87 13.63
CA ARG A 33 -0.67 -4.64 14.19
C ARG A 33 -0.65 -4.66 15.71
N ASN A 34 -1.73 -5.07 16.35
CA ASN A 34 -1.84 -5.15 17.81
C ASN A 34 -0.98 -6.26 18.41
N ARG A 35 -0.46 -7.14 17.58
CA ARG A 35 0.48 -8.18 17.96
C ARG A 35 1.94 -7.80 17.68
N GLY A 36 2.22 -6.54 17.46
CA GLY A 36 3.55 -6.04 17.14
C GLY A 36 4.03 -6.39 15.72
N ARG A 37 3.09 -6.77 14.85
CA ARG A 37 3.35 -7.14 13.45
C ARG A 37 2.53 -6.28 12.50
N PRO A 38 2.71 -4.96 12.48
CA PRO A 38 2.00 -4.11 11.56
C PRO A 38 2.38 -4.46 10.11
N PRO A 39 1.43 -4.38 9.16
CA PRO A 39 1.68 -4.71 7.76
C PRO A 39 2.79 -3.87 7.15
N GLN A 40 3.00 -2.65 7.61
CA GLN A 40 4.07 -1.77 7.16
C GLN A 40 5.46 -2.40 7.26
N LYS A 41 5.72 -3.24 8.28
CA LYS A 41 7.01 -3.94 8.43
C LYS A 41 7.27 -4.97 7.34
N LEU A 42 6.21 -5.54 6.76
CA LEU A 42 6.31 -6.60 5.77
C LEU A 42 6.12 -6.08 4.36
N LEU A 43 5.14 -5.20 4.16
CA LEU A 43 4.68 -4.74 2.85
C LEU A 43 5.17 -3.32 2.51
N GLY A 44 5.72 -2.59 3.48
CA GLY A 44 6.08 -1.19 3.32
C GLY A 44 4.92 -0.23 3.52
N THR A 45 3.71 -0.72 3.41
CA THR A 45 2.47 0.05 3.58
C THR A 45 1.45 -0.75 4.40
N GLY A 46 0.41 -0.09 4.85
CA GLY A 46 -0.69 -0.73 5.54
C GLY A 46 -1.93 0.14 5.59
N PHE A 47 -3.02 -0.51 5.86
CA PHE A 47 -4.37 0.04 5.79
C PHE A 47 -4.51 1.39 6.48
N THR A 48 -5.08 2.35 5.78
CA THR A 48 -5.31 3.71 6.28
C THR A 48 -6.73 4.21 6.09
N SER A 49 -7.40 3.80 5.01
CA SER A 49 -8.76 4.27 4.72
C SER A 49 -9.47 3.37 3.72
N GLU A 50 -10.79 3.44 3.73
CA GLU A 50 -11.65 2.84 2.71
C GLU A 50 -12.78 3.80 2.33
N GLY A 51 -13.23 3.71 1.08
CA GLY A 51 -14.34 4.47 0.54
C GLY A 51 -14.81 3.89 -0.79
N MET A 52 -16.03 4.19 -1.21
CA MET A 52 -16.66 3.56 -2.37
C MET A 52 -17.15 4.54 -3.43
N ASP A 53 -16.99 5.82 -3.21
CA ASP A 53 -17.56 6.86 -4.06
C ASP A 53 -16.65 7.28 -5.22
N GLU A 54 -15.34 7.20 -5.03
CA GLU A 54 -14.35 7.56 -6.05
C GLU A 54 -13.04 6.81 -5.86
N SER A 55 -12.26 6.73 -6.94
CA SER A 55 -10.86 6.33 -6.92
C SER A 55 -10.02 7.40 -7.59
N LYS A 56 -8.76 7.53 -7.18
CA LYS A 56 -7.83 8.54 -7.69
C LYS A 56 -6.70 7.90 -8.50
N PRO A 57 -6.01 8.65 -9.36
CA PRO A 57 -4.73 8.22 -9.90
C PRO A 57 -3.64 8.25 -8.82
N PHE A 58 -2.55 7.56 -9.10
CA PHE A 58 -1.28 7.76 -8.42
C PHE A 58 -0.46 8.82 -9.18
N ARG A 59 0.07 9.80 -8.45
CA ARG A 59 1.08 10.72 -8.98
C ARG A 59 2.47 10.17 -8.69
N ARG A 60 3.32 10.09 -9.70
CA ARG A 60 4.71 9.67 -9.53
C ARG A 60 5.46 10.61 -8.59
N MET A 61 6.22 10.03 -7.68
CA MET A 61 7.04 10.75 -6.71
C MET A 61 8.50 10.81 -7.19
N PRO A 62 9.31 11.75 -6.67
CA PRO A 62 10.72 11.87 -7.09
C PRO A 62 11.51 10.57 -7.02
N ASP A 63 11.25 9.72 -6.03
CA ASP A 63 11.92 8.43 -5.86
C ASP A 63 11.71 7.49 -7.05
N SER A 64 10.60 7.62 -7.80
CA SER A 64 10.32 6.78 -8.97
C SER A 64 11.28 6.98 -10.14
N TYR A 65 12.02 8.08 -10.14
CA TYR A 65 13.03 8.41 -11.16
C TYR A 65 14.44 8.00 -10.74
N HIS A 66 14.59 7.45 -9.53
CA HIS A 66 15.89 6.98 -9.07
C HIS A 66 16.32 5.73 -9.85
N LYS A 67 17.61 5.65 -10.17
CA LYS A 67 18.18 4.59 -11.02
C LYS A 67 17.87 3.17 -10.54
N SER A 68 17.77 2.98 -9.23
CA SER A 68 17.51 1.64 -8.66
C SER A 68 16.07 1.14 -8.89
N VAL A 69 15.15 2.02 -9.23
CA VAL A 69 13.71 1.70 -9.36
C VAL A 69 13.07 2.19 -10.66
N ALA A 70 13.77 2.99 -11.46
CA ALA A 70 13.23 3.57 -12.70
C ALA A 70 12.69 2.50 -13.67
N TRP A 71 13.28 1.29 -13.65
CA TRP A 71 12.85 0.15 -14.44
C TRP A 71 11.38 -0.26 -14.22
N ILE A 72 10.82 0.06 -13.04
CA ILE A 72 9.41 -0.23 -12.73
C ILE A 72 8.49 0.55 -13.68
N PHE A 73 8.94 1.70 -14.15
CA PHE A 73 8.20 2.59 -15.03
C PHE A 73 8.72 2.60 -16.47
N ASP A 74 9.50 1.59 -16.88
CA ASP A 74 9.96 1.49 -18.27
C ASP A 74 8.76 1.45 -19.23
N GLY A 75 8.79 2.32 -20.25
CA GLY A 75 7.68 2.47 -21.18
C GLY A 75 6.51 3.31 -20.67
N VAL A 76 6.62 3.91 -19.48
CA VAL A 76 5.61 4.81 -18.91
C VAL A 76 6.21 6.20 -18.70
N GLU A 77 5.77 7.15 -19.53
CA GLU A 77 6.19 8.56 -19.45
C GLU A 77 5.24 9.41 -18.59
N ASP A 78 4.04 8.90 -18.34
CA ASP A 78 2.99 9.61 -17.60
C ASP A 78 3.41 9.94 -16.16
N GLU A 79 3.06 11.14 -15.70
CA GLU A 79 3.15 11.50 -14.29
C GLU A 79 2.02 10.88 -13.47
N LEU A 80 0.85 10.67 -14.08
CA LEU A 80 -0.32 10.06 -13.45
C LEU A 80 -0.47 8.62 -13.91
N ILE A 81 -0.52 7.70 -12.96
CA ILE A 81 -0.71 6.28 -13.18
C ILE A 81 -2.12 5.91 -12.78
N GLY A 82 -2.88 5.36 -13.73
CA GLY A 82 -4.24 4.88 -13.46
C GLY A 82 -5.23 5.97 -13.11
N ASP A 83 -5.34 7.01 -13.96
CA ASP A 83 -6.43 7.99 -13.95
C ASP A 83 -7.71 7.43 -14.62
N PHE A 84 -7.84 6.12 -14.63
CA PHE A 84 -8.89 5.29 -15.16
C PHE A 84 -9.05 4.03 -14.33
N GLY A 85 -10.14 3.31 -14.51
CA GLY A 85 -10.37 2.02 -13.88
C GLY A 85 -11.85 1.68 -13.76
N LEU A 86 -12.16 0.40 -13.58
CA LEU A 86 -13.52 -0.10 -13.43
C LEU A 86 -14.10 0.25 -12.06
N ALA A 87 -13.24 0.44 -11.06
CA ALA A 87 -13.65 0.79 -9.71
C ALA A 87 -13.57 2.31 -9.51
N ALA A 88 -14.68 2.98 -9.73
CA ALA A 88 -14.86 4.40 -9.45
C ALA A 88 -13.81 5.34 -10.11
N GLY A 89 -13.24 4.91 -11.25
CA GLY A 89 -12.52 5.79 -12.16
C GLY A 89 -11.02 5.99 -11.89
N GLY A 90 -10.40 5.22 -11.02
CA GLY A 90 -8.96 5.33 -10.73
C GLY A 90 -8.33 4.04 -10.25
N ALA A 91 -7.01 4.02 -10.15
CA ALA A 91 -6.24 2.86 -9.65
C ALA A 91 -5.98 2.89 -8.13
N ALA A 92 -6.26 4.00 -7.45
CA ALA A 92 -6.15 4.15 -6.00
C ALA A 92 -7.54 4.40 -5.38
N GLY A 93 -8.10 3.41 -4.73
CA GLY A 93 -9.43 3.51 -4.13
C GLY A 93 -9.93 2.20 -3.57
N ILE A 94 -11.17 2.21 -3.13
CA ILE A 94 -11.88 1.18 -2.38
C ILE A 94 -11.22 1.02 -1.02
N GLU A 95 -10.08 0.41 -0.94
CA GLU A 95 -9.23 0.28 0.24
C GLU A 95 -7.84 0.74 -0.13
N ILE A 96 -7.26 1.61 0.68
CA ILE A 96 -5.97 2.25 0.43
C ILE A 96 -5.04 2.12 1.63
N ASP A 97 -3.76 1.92 1.33
CA ASP A 97 -2.69 1.73 2.29
C ASP A 97 -1.64 2.85 2.17
N ARG A 98 -1.08 3.29 3.30
CA ARG A 98 -0.04 4.31 3.29
C ARG A 98 1.29 3.80 3.84
N TYR A 99 2.35 4.45 3.41
CA TYR A 99 3.66 4.45 4.04
C TYR A 99 3.60 5.13 5.41
N ASP A 100 4.21 4.53 6.43
CA ASP A 100 4.28 5.15 7.76
C ASP A 100 5.46 4.59 8.56
N LEU A 101 6.50 5.41 8.76
CA LEU A 101 7.68 5.04 9.55
C LEU A 101 7.35 4.73 11.01
N THR A 102 6.34 5.40 11.57
CA THR A 102 5.96 5.19 12.98
C THR A 102 5.30 3.83 13.18
N LEU A 103 4.72 3.27 12.12
CA LEU A 103 4.14 1.93 12.08
C LEU A 103 5.13 0.87 11.61
N GLY A 104 6.34 1.26 11.23
CA GLY A 104 7.44 0.35 10.97
C GLY A 104 7.73 0.07 9.50
N THR A 105 7.28 0.91 8.58
CA THR A 105 7.80 0.88 7.19
C THR A 105 9.32 0.91 7.22
N PRO A 106 10.01 0.05 6.46
CA PRO A 106 11.47 0.07 6.39
C PRO A 106 11.99 1.46 6.01
N PRO A 107 12.96 2.04 6.73
CA PRO A 107 13.43 3.41 6.48
C PRO A 107 14.03 3.63 5.07
N HIS A 108 14.45 2.55 4.42
CA HIS A 108 14.99 2.57 3.05
C HIS A 108 13.93 2.30 1.98
N ALA A 109 12.67 2.14 2.37
CA ALA A 109 11.60 2.01 1.40
C ALA A 109 11.38 3.33 0.67
N ARG A 110 11.25 3.25 -0.65
CA ARG A 110 10.98 4.37 -1.54
C ARG A 110 9.49 4.53 -1.77
N ILE A 111 9.01 5.75 -1.80
CA ILE A 111 7.64 6.05 -2.24
C ILE A 111 7.71 6.38 -3.74
N LEU A 112 7.23 5.46 -4.55
CA LEU A 112 7.29 5.58 -6.01
C LEU A 112 6.19 6.46 -6.58
N ALA A 113 4.99 6.35 -6.00
CA ALA A 113 3.84 7.16 -6.36
C ALA A 113 2.90 7.28 -5.17
N SER A 114 2.10 8.33 -5.13
CA SER A 114 1.12 8.56 -4.08
C SER A 114 -0.18 9.09 -4.67
N SER A 115 -1.30 8.68 -4.10
CA SER A 115 -2.61 9.26 -4.41
C SER A 115 -3.00 10.25 -3.32
N GLU A 116 -3.69 11.30 -3.69
CA GLU A 116 -4.16 12.33 -2.76
C GLU A 116 -5.53 12.87 -3.18
N GLY A 117 -6.17 13.63 -2.29
CA GLY A 117 -7.41 14.33 -2.60
C GLY A 117 -8.62 13.39 -2.72
N HIS A 118 -8.60 12.30 -1.97
CA HIS A 118 -9.80 11.47 -1.78
C HIS A 118 -10.90 12.27 -1.10
N SER A 119 -12.16 11.88 -1.31
CA SER A 119 -13.30 12.53 -0.68
C SER A 119 -13.35 12.32 0.83
N ASP A 120 -14.21 13.05 1.52
CA ASP A 120 -14.44 12.85 2.95
C ASP A 120 -15.20 11.56 3.28
N ASN A 121 -15.66 10.81 2.25
CA ASN A 121 -16.16 9.45 2.40
C ASN A 121 -15.05 8.41 2.56
N TYR A 122 -13.79 8.86 2.52
CA TYR A 122 -12.59 8.11 2.90
C TYR A 122 -12.12 8.58 4.28
N PRO A 123 -12.68 8.10 5.39
CA PRO A 123 -12.19 8.47 6.71
C PRO A 123 -10.89 7.74 7.03
N VAL A 124 -9.99 8.40 7.75
CA VAL A 124 -8.87 7.68 8.36
C VAL A 124 -9.40 6.61 9.30
N VAL A 125 -8.97 5.39 9.08
CA VAL A 125 -9.26 4.29 9.98
C VAL A 125 -8.18 4.25 11.05
N SER A 126 -8.59 4.44 12.29
CA SER A 126 -7.71 4.26 13.44
C SER A 126 -7.58 2.77 13.73
N GLU A 127 -6.71 2.13 12.93
CA GLU A 127 -6.26 0.75 13.11
C GLU A 127 -7.30 -0.36 12.97
N GLU A 128 -8.51 -0.23 13.46
CA GLU A 128 -9.51 -1.29 13.43
C GLU A 128 -10.93 -0.75 13.45
N ILE A 129 -11.07 0.53 13.64
CA ILE A 129 -12.39 1.11 13.86
C ILE A 129 -12.49 2.37 13.04
N ALA A 130 -13.37 2.30 12.06
CA ALA A 130 -13.83 3.49 11.37
C ALA A 130 -14.76 4.28 12.30
N PHE A 131 -14.21 5.12 13.14
CA PHE A 131 -14.97 6.21 13.74
C PHE A 131 -14.76 7.45 12.89
N ASN A 132 -15.83 7.89 12.26
CA ASN A 132 -15.84 9.16 11.55
C ASN A 132 -15.86 10.30 12.57
N PHE A 133 -14.70 10.85 12.83
CA PHE A 133 -14.59 12.12 13.56
C PHE A 133 -14.48 13.27 12.55
N PRO A 134 -14.99 14.45 12.86
CA PRO A 134 -14.71 15.63 12.05
C PRO A 134 -13.21 15.81 11.86
N GLY A 135 -12.77 16.12 10.64
CA GLY A 135 -11.36 16.33 10.33
C GLY A 135 -10.57 15.07 9.95
N GLN A 136 -11.21 13.93 9.74
CA GLN A 136 -10.56 12.68 9.35
C GLN A 136 -10.85 12.27 7.91
N GLY A 137 -11.62 13.04 7.16
CA GLY A 137 -11.93 12.75 5.76
C GLY A 137 -10.75 13.02 4.82
N GLY A 138 -10.83 12.48 3.61
CA GLY A 138 -9.76 12.55 2.62
C GLY A 138 -9.36 13.96 2.20
N THR A 139 -10.26 14.93 2.27
CA THR A 139 -9.93 16.35 2.02
C THR A 139 -9.30 17.05 3.22
N GLN A 140 -9.30 16.43 4.39
CA GLN A 140 -8.93 17.05 5.65
C GLN A 140 -7.72 16.42 6.33
N ASP A 141 -7.46 15.14 6.05
CA ASP A 141 -6.40 14.39 6.68
C ASP A 141 -5.42 13.81 5.64
N HIS A 142 -4.19 14.30 5.66
CA HIS A 142 -3.12 13.87 4.75
C HIS A 142 -2.76 12.38 4.86
N ARG A 143 -3.21 11.68 5.88
CA ARG A 143 -3.03 10.23 6.02
C ARG A 143 -3.94 9.43 5.09
N VAL A 144 -4.98 10.05 4.55
CA VAL A 144 -5.86 9.43 3.56
C VAL A 144 -5.21 9.52 2.18
N ARG A 145 -4.36 8.54 1.89
CA ARG A 145 -3.67 8.39 0.61
C ARG A 145 -3.22 6.94 0.41
N ALA A 146 -3.02 6.55 -0.81
CA ALA A 146 -2.34 5.30 -1.16
C ALA A 146 -0.90 5.63 -1.55
N ASP A 147 0.08 4.93 -0.97
CA ASP A 147 1.49 5.10 -1.31
C ASP A 147 2.02 3.83 -1.98
N MET A 148 2.37 3.92 -3.27
CA MET A 148 3.07 2.84 -3.95
C MET A 148 4.51 2.80 -3.46
N THR A 149 4.95 1.66 -2.92
CA THR A 149 6.28 1.54 -2.33
C THR A 149 7.11 0.42 -2.92
N TYR A 150 8.42 0.57 -2.80
CA TYR A 150 9.40 -0.45 -3.13
C TYR A 150 10.55 -0.43 -2.12
N PHE A 151 11.01 -1.61 -1.72
CA PHE A 151 12.23 -1.78 -0.94
C PHE A 151 12.85 -3.16 -1.15
N THR A 152 14.17 -3.25 -0.96
CA THR A 152 14.92 -4.50 -1.03
C THR A 152 15.03 -5.17 0.34
N THR A 153 15.18 -6.48 0.36
CA THR A 153 15.38 -7.27 1.57
C THR A 153 16.82 -7.79 1.67
N PRO A 154 17.30 -8.19 2.87
CA PRO A 154 18.69 -8.63 3.06
C PRO A 154 19.15 -9.80 2.17
N ASN A 155 18.20 -10.61 1.69
CA ASN A 155 18.48 -11.81 0.90
C ASN A 155 18.30 -11.58 -0.62
N ASN A 156 18.51 -10.35 -1.08
CA ASN A 156 18.33 -9.93 -2.48
C ASN A 156 16.90 -10.08 -3.03
N GLY A 157 15.92 -10.20 -2.16
CA GLY A 157 14.53 -10.07 -2.52
C GLY A 157 14.09 -8.61 -2.49
N ALA A 158 12.87 -8.35 -2.97
CA ALA A 158 12.25 -7.05 -2.86
C ALA A 158 10.76 -7.16 -2.59
N VAL A 159 10.19 -6.08 -2.13
CA VAL A 159 8.75 -5.90 -1.96
C VAL A 159 8.33 -4.67 -2.76
N TRP A 160 7.30 -4.84 -3.56
CA TRP A 160 6.60 -3.77 -4.25
C TRP A 160 5.13 -3.83 -3.88
N SER A 161 4.56 -2.72 -3.46
CA SER A 161 3.17 -2.61 -3.02
C SER A 161 2.47 -1.48 -3.76
N PRO A 162 1.43 -1.76 -4.57
CA PRO A 162 0.62 -0.72 -5.20
C PRO A 162 -0.36 -0.07 -4.24
N SER A 163 -0.61 -0.71 -3.08
CA SER A 163 -1.30 -0.09 -1.93
C SER A 163 -2.77 0.29 -2.15
N SER A 164 -3.45 -0.40 -3.08
CA SER A 164 -4.88 -0.18 -3.34
C SER A 164 -5.55 -1.40 -3.95
N ILE A 165 -6.77 -1.68 -3.52
CA ILE A 165 -7.63 -2.71 -4.14
C ILE A 165 -8.03 -2.31 -5.58
N ALA A 166 -8.26 -1.02 -5.82
CA ALA A 166 -8.64 -0.52 -7.15
C ALA A 166 -7.56 -0.74 -8.22
N TRP A 167 -6.29 -0.94 -7.82
CA TRP A 167 -5.20 -1.28 -8.73
C TRP A 167 -5.53 -2.48 -9.63
N GLY A 168 -6.02 -3.57 -9.02
CA GLY A 168 -6.38 -4.78 -9.75
C GLY A 168 -7.53 -4.57 -10.75
N GLN A 169 -8.39 -3.61 -10.51
CA GLN A 169 -9.52 -3.28 -11.39
C GLN A 169 -9.15 -2.30 -12.51
N ALA A 170 -8.01 -1.63 -12.40
CA ALA A 170 -7.47 -0.79 -13.46
C ALA A 170 -6.66 -1.60 -14.50
N LEU A 171 -6.14 -2.78 -14.13
CA LEU A 171 -5.35 -3.62 -15.03
C LEU A 171 -6.05 -3.93 -16.38
N PRO A 172 -7.31 -4.40 -16.43
CA PRO A 172 -7.94 -4.79 -17.69
C PRO A 172 -8.43 -3.59 -18.53
N TRP A 173 -8.28 -2.37 -18.05
CA TRP A 173 -8.72 -1.19 -18.76
C TRP A 173 -8.06 -1.09 -20.15
N ASN A 174 -8.86 -0.73 -21.16
CA ASN A 174 -8.39 -0.61 -22.54
C ASN A 174 -7.63 -1.86 -23.03
N GLU A 175 -8.21 -3.05 -22.78
CA GLU A 175 -7.62 -4.35 -23.18
C GLU A 175 -6.22 -4.58 -22.60
N ALA A 176 -5.94 -4.00 -21.43
CA ALA A 176 -4.64 -3.97 -20.75
C ALA A 176 -3.55 -3.11 -21.45
N GLU A 177 -3.90 -2.35 -22.46
CA GLU A 177 -3.01 -1.36 -23.08
C GLU A 177 -3.04 -0.03 -22.30
N ASN A 178 -2.39 -0.04 -21.12
CA ASN A 178 -2.43 1.10 -20.21
C ASN A 178 -1.20 1.13 -19.28
N ASN A 179 -0.95 2.27 -18.62
CA ASN A 179 0.22 2.45 -17.76
C ASN A 179 0.22 1.60 -16.49
N VAL A 180 -0.96 1.25 -15.93
CA VAL A 180 -1.09 0.35 -14.77
C VAL A 180 -0.61 -1.05 -15.13
N SER A 181 -1.05 -1.57 -16.27
CA SER A 181 -0.65 -2.88 -16.78
C SER A 181 0.82 -2.93 -17.17
N THR A 182 1.36 -1.85 -17.74
CA THR A 182 2.79 -1.75 -18.06
C THR A 182 3.64 -1.81 -16.79
N VAL A 183 3.31 -1.02 -15.76
CA VAL A 183 4.01 -1.06 -14.47
C VAL A 183 3.95 -2.46 -13.86
N MET A 184 2.76 -3.09 -13.85
CA MET A 184 2.60 -4.44 -13.30
C MET A 184 3.44 -5.47 -14.07
N ALA A 185 3.45 -5.38 -15.40
CA ALA A 185 4.23 -6.28 -16.25
C ALA A 185 5.74 -6.14 -15.98
N ASN A 186 6.25 -4.91 -15.84
CA ASN A 186 7.66 -4.66 -15.51
C ASN A 186 8.05 -5.30 -14.17
N VAL A 187 7.23 -5.14 -13.15
CA VAL A 187 7.48 -5.73 -11.83
C VAL A 187 7.43 -7.25 -11.89
N LEU A 188 6.41 -7.84 -12.51
CA LEU A 188 6.27 -9.29 -12.62
C LEU A 188 7.42 -9.91 -13.43
N ASP A 189 7.82 -9.27 -14.53
CA ASP A 189 8.92 -9.70 -15.35
C ASP A 189 10.23 -9.73 -14.56
N ALA A 190 10.54 -8.65 -13.85
CA ALA A 190 11.74 -8.57 -13.03
C ALA A 190 11.74 -9.58 -11.86
N PHE A 191 10.60 -9.75 -11.18
CA PHE A 191 10.49 -10.66 -10.03
C PHE A 191 10.46 -12.13 -10.42
N SER A 192 10.11 -12.45 -11.65
CA SER A 192 10.08 -13.83 -12.15
C SER A 192 11.44 -14.35 -12.64
N LYS A 193 12.41 -13.47 -12.85
CA LYS A 193 13.72 -13.82 -13.37
C LYS A 193 14.70 -14.19 -12.25
N PRO A 194 15.54 -15.20 -12.44
CA PRO A 194 16.62 -15.48 -11.50
C PRO A 194 17.71 -14.39 -11.60
N GLY A 195 18.33 -14.05 -10.49
CA GLY A 195 19.45 -13.11 -10.44
C GLY A 195 19.11 -11.82 -9.67
N PRO A 196 20.02 -10.84 -9.72
CA PRO A 196 19.78 -9.55 -9.06
C PRO A 196 18.67 -8.77 -9.80
N LEU A 197 17.90 -8.03 -9.04
CA LEU A 197 16.88 -7.14 -9.60
C LEU A 197 17.54 -5.98 -10.38
N PRO A 198 16.90 -5.49 -11.45
CA PRO A 198 17.41 -4.34 -12.19
C PRO A 198 17.65 -3.15 -11.25
N GLY A 199 18.75 -2.44 -11.42
CA GLY A 199 19.09 -1.26 -10.60
C GLY A 199 19.62 -1.56 -9.21
N SER A 200 19.71 -2.82 -8.80
CA SER A 200 20.21 -3.21 -7.46
C SER A 200 21.65 -2.77 -7.19
N GLU A 201 22.45 -2.57 -8.23
CA GLU A 201 23.79 -2.01 -8.15
C GLU A 201 23.81 -0.58 -7.56
N TYR A 202 22.80 0.21 -7.83
CA TYR A 202 22.69 1.59 -7.32
C TYR A 202 22.28 1.65 -5.85
N ASP A 203 21.52 0.67 -5.36
CA ASP A 203 21.20 0.56 -3.94
C ASP A 203 22.43 0.23 -3.08
N ALA A 204 23.41 -0.46 -3.65
CA ALA A 204 24.66 -0.78 -2.97
C ALA A 204 25.53 0.46 -2.75
N GLU A 205 25.51 1.43 -3.66
CA GLU A 205 26.26 2.69 -3.55
C GLU A 205 25.72 3.58 -2.42
N GLU A 206 24.41 3.61 -2.19
CA GLU A 206 23.78 4.40 -1.13
C GLU A 206 24.03 3.85 0.29
N LYS A 207 24.31 2.55 0.42
CA LYS A 207 24.56 1.91 1.73
C LYS A 207 25.86 2.39 2.40
N HIS A 208 26.75 3.05 1.67
CA HIS A 208 28.02 3.57 2.21
C HIS A 208 27.87 4.91 2.95
N TRP A 209 26.69 5.55 2.92
CA TRP A 209 26.45 6.88 3.50
C TRP A 209 25.46 6.90 4.68
N ARG A 210 25.09 5.72 5.21
CA ARG A 210 24.18 5.60 6.36
C ARG A 210 24.83 4.97 7.57
#